data_2b2592d471df11171e70bc142679c88a
#
_entry.id   2b2592d471df11171e70bc142679c88a
#
_cell.length_a   1.000
_cell.length_b   1.000
_cell.length_c   1.000
_cell.angle_alpha   90.00
_cell.angle_beta   90.00
_cell.angle_gamma   90.00
#
_symmetry.space_group_name_H-M   'P 1'
#
loop_
_entity.id
_entity.type
_entity.pdbx_description
1 polymer ?
#
loop_
_entity_poly.entity_id
_entity_poly.type
_entity_poly.pdbx_seq_one_letter_code
_entity_poly.pdbx_strand_id
1 'polypeptide(L)'
;MSDNKNDILHVEGGKPLNGTIKVRGAKNFVSKAMVAALLAPGTSVLKNVPEIRDVHVVSDLLRLHGVDVTVDGANGVVTIDATNVQLADVADVDTLSGSSRIPILFSGPLLHLSLIHISEPTRLLSI
;
A
#
# COMPACT_ATOMS: atom_id res chain seq x y z
N MET A 1 -15.47 -11.32 -11.02
CA MET A 1 -16.52 -10.44 -10.51
C MET A 1 -17.23 -9.83 -11.70
N SER A 2 -18.45 -10.23 -11.95
CA SER A 2 -19.27 -9.65 -13.02
C SER A 2 -19.65 -8.22 -12.58
N ASP A 3 -19.22 -7.23 -13.33
CA ASP A 3 -19.77 -5.87 -13.24
C ASP A 3 -21.25 -5.94 -13.61
N ASN A 4 -22.10 -6.09 -12.61
CA ASN A 4 -23.53 -5.95 -12.80
C ASN A 4 -23.81 -4.46 -13.01
N LYS A 5 -23.83 -4.03 -14.26
CA LYS A 5 -24.15 -2.65 -14.67
C LYS A 5 -25.54 -2.14 -14.25
N ASN A 6 -26.29 -2.94 -13.51
CA ASN A 6 -27.66 -2.66 -13.10
C ASN A 6 -27.86 -2.59 -11.59
N ASP A 7 -26.81 -2.43 -10.80
CA ASP A 7 -26.97 -2.22 -9.36
C ASP A 7 -27.58 -0.84 -9.12
N ILE A 8 -28.82 -0.82 -8.67
CA ILE A 8 -29.56 0.40 -8.36
C ILE A 8 -29.60 0.57 -6.84
N LEU A 9 -29.09 1.69 -6.36
CA LEU A 9 -29.20 2.09 -4.96
C LEU A 9 -30.45 2.96 -4.78
N HIS A 10 -31.45 2.46 -4.05
CA HIS A 10 -32.60 3.24 -3.63
C HIS A 10 -32.32 3.91 -2.30
N VAL A 11 -32.42 5.23 -2.24
CA VAL A 11 -32.24 6.01 -1.02
C VAL A 11 -33.52 6.74 -0.67
N GLU A 12 -34.08 6.43 0.48
CA GLU A 12 -35.25 7.11 1.04
C GLU A 12 -34.80 7.99 2.21
N GLY A 13 -34.92 9.29 2.05
CA GLY A 13 -34.53 10.28 3.05
C GLY A 13 -35.67 10.67 4.00
N GLY A 14 -35.45 11.71 4.79
CA GLY A 14 -36.48 12.32 5.66
C GLY A 14 -36.67 11.67 7.03
N LYS A 15 -35.87 10.65 7.37
CA LYS A 15 -35.88 10.04 8.72
C LYS A 15 -34.65 10.47 9.51
N PRO A 16 -34.80 10.88 10.79
CA PRO A 16 -33.63 11.16 11.62
C PRO A 16 -32.83 9.89 11.86
N LEU A 17 -31.51 10.00 11.68
CA LEU A 17 -30.60 8.90 11.95
C LEU A 17 -30.16 8.96 13.41
N ASN A 18 -30.22 7.82 14.09
CA ASN A 18 -29.73 7.65 15.45
C ASN A 18 -29.00 6.32 15.57
N GLY A 19 -27.75 6.37 16.01
CA GLY A 19 -26.93 5.17 16.16
C GLY A 19 -25.44 5.49 16.13
N THR A 20 -24.65 4.43 16.25
CA THR A 20 -23.17 4.52 16.23
C THR A 20 -22.63 3.69 15.07
N ILE A 21 -21.76 4.29 14.27
CA ILE A 21 -21.03 3.61 13.19
C ILE A 21 -19.56 3.56 13.55
N LYS A 22 -18.97 2.36 13.52
CA LYS A 22 -17.54 2.19 13.64
C LYS A 22 -16.90 2.41 12.27
N VAL A 23 -16.14 3.50 12.14
CA VAL A 23 -15.46 3.86 10.89
C VAL A 23 -14.20 3.01 10.73
N ARG A 24 -14.02 2.40 9.55
CA ARG A 24 -12.79 1.75 9.15
C ARG A 24 -11.77 2.76 8.65
N GLY A 25 -10.51 2.33 8.60
CA GLY A 25 -9.42 3.16 8.10
C GLY A 25 -9.63 3.64 6.65
N ALA A 26 -9.06 4.79 6.33
CA ALA A 26 -9.25 5.43 5.03
C ALA A 26 -8.50 4.70 3.92
N LYS A 27 -9.19 4.44 2.81
CA LYS A 27 -8.62 3.83 1.60
C LYS A 27 -7.36 4.57 1.12
N ASN A 28 -7.45 5.89 1.00
CA ASN A 28 -6.35 6.70 0.47
C ASN A 28 -5.15 6.83 1.41
N PHE A 29 -5.33 6.52 2.68
CA PHE A 29 -4.25 6.55 3.67
C PHE A 29 -3.49 5.22 3.73
N VAL A 30 -4.20 4.09 3.71
CA VAL A 30 -3.61 2.78 3.98
C VAL A 30 -2.48 2.43 3.01
N SER A 31 -2.66 2.64 1.72
CA SER A 31 -1.63 2.36 0.72
C SER A 31 -0.36 3.18 0.97
N LYS A 32 -0.50 4.45 1.33
CA LYS A 32 0.62 5.33 1.68
C LYS A 32 1.32 4.90 2.96
N ALA A 33 0.56 4.51 3.98
CA ALA A 33 1.11 4.03 5.25
C ALA A 33 1.89 2.73 5.06
N MET A 34 1.37 1.79 4.24
CA MET A 34 2.07 0.55 3.92
C MET A 34 3.40 0.80 3.20
N VAL A 35 3.40 1.70 2.22
CA VAL A 35 4.63 2.05 1.49
C VAL A 35 5.62 2.83 2.37
N ALA A 36 5.13 3.69 3.26
CA ALA A 36 5.97 4.42 4.20
C ALA A 36 6.72 3.49 5.19
N ALA A 37 6.20 2.29 5.43
CA ALA A 37 6.89 1.28 6.24
C ALA A 37 8.26 0.88 5.68
N LEU A 38 8.52 1.10 4.38
CA LEU A 38 9.83 0.87 3.77
C LEU A 38 10.91 1.83 4.27
N LEU A 39 10.54 3.00 4.81
CA LEU A 39 11.49 4.03 5.21
C LEU A 39 12.26 3.73 6.49
N ALA A 40 11.79 2.75 7.26
CA ALA A 40 12.47 2.33 8.48
C ALA A 40 12.62 0.81 8.50
N PRO A 41 13.81 0.28 8.81
CA PRO A 41 14.00 -1.16 8.97
C PRO A 41 13.22 -1.66 10.20
N GLY A 42 12.73 -2.90 10.11
CA GLY A 42 12.01 -3.56 11.19
C GLY A 42 10.52 -3.75 10.88
N THR A 43 9.78 -4.12 11.92
CA THR A 43 8.38 -4.50 11.79
C THR A 43 7.43 -3.35 12.11
N SER A 44 6.55 -3.04 11.16
CA SER A 44 5.45 -2.10 11.31
C SER A 44 4.12 -2.83 11.37
N VAL A 45 3.24 -2.45 12.29
CA VAL A 45 1.90 -3.02 12.43
C VAL A 45 0.84 -1.95 12.22
N LEU A 46 0.07 -2.09 11.15
CA LEU A 46 -1.07 -1.22 10.84
C LEU A 46 -2.36 -1.86 11.34
N LYS A 47 -3.15 -1.11 12.10
CA LYS A 47 -4.45 -1.53 12.63
C LYS A 47 -5.58 -0.75 11.99
N ASN A 48 -6.79 -1.30 12.06
CA ASN A 48 -7.99 -0.73 11.45
C ASN A 48 -7.87 -0.58 9.93
N VAL A 49 -7.16 -1.51 9.30
CA VAL A 49 -6.97 -1.55 7.84
C VAL A 49 -8.27 -1.97 7.17
N PRO A 50 -8.76 -1.22 6.16
CA PRO A 50 -9.93 -1.61 5.41
C PRO A 50 -9.64 -2.83 4.51
N GLU A 51 -10.62 -3.71 4.35
CA GLU A 51 -10.53 -4.84 3.44
C GLU A 51 -10.84 -4.38 2.00
N ILE A 52 -9.81 -3.95 1.30
CA ILE A 52 -9.90 -3.42 -0.07
C ILE A 52 -8.80 -4.02 -0.95
N ARG A 53 -9.06 -4.05 -2.25
CA ARG A 53 -8.12 -4.57 -3.25
C ARG A 53 -6.74 -3.90 -3.20
N ASP A 54 -6.71 -2.60 -2.94
CA ASP A 54 -5.46 -1.83 -2.89
C ASP A 54 -4.48 -2.37 -1.84
N VAL A 55 -4.99 -2.88 -0.71
CA VAL A 55 -4.15 -3.51 0.34
C VAL A 55 -3.42 -4.74 -0.20
N HIS A 56 -4.12 -5.58 -0.96
CA HIS A 56 -3.51 -6.77 -1.56
C HIS A 56 -2.48 -6.39 -2.64
N VAL A 57 -2.80 -5.43 -3.51
CA VAL A 57 -1.88 -4.97 -4.55
C VAL A 57 -0.60 -4.39 -3.94
N VAL A 58 -0.73 -3.55 -2.91
CA VAL A 58 0.44 -2.99 -2.21
C VAL A 58 1.23 -4.09 -1.50
N SER A 59 0.54 -5.06 -0.88
CA SER A 59 1.20 -6.19 -0.22
C SER A 59 2.04 -7.01 -1.20
N ASP A 60 1.52 -7.28 -2.39
CA ASP A 60 2.24 -8.04 -3.42
C ASP A 60 3.44 -7.26 -3.95
N LEU A 61 3.29 -5.94 -4.15
CA LEU A 61 4.40 -5.07 -4.54
C LEU A 61 5.49 -4.99 -3.45
N LEU A 62 5.11 -4.93 -2.18
CA LEU A 62 6.05 -4.97 -1.06
C LEU A 62 6.82 -6.30 -1.02
N ARG A 63 6.11 -7.43 -1.17
CA ARG A 63 6.74 -8.76 -1.23
C ARG A 63 7.72 -8.88 -2.38
N LEU A 64 7.40 -8.29 -3.53
CA LEU A 64 8.31 -8.26 -4.68
C LEU A 64 9.64 -7.57 -4.34
N HIS A 65 9.62 -6.59 -3.42
CA HIS A 65 10.81 -5.90 -2.93
C HIS A 65 11.46 -6.60 -1.72
N GLY A 66 11.16 -7.87 -1.47
CA GLY A 66 11.75 -8.65 -0.38
C GLY A 66 11.19 -8.36 1.01
N VAL A 67 10.07 -7.66 1.08
CA VAL A 67 9.41 -7.30 2.34
C VAL A 67 8.42 -8.39 2.73
N ASP A 68 8.46 -8.84 3.98
CA ASP A 68 7.48 -9.77 4.52
C ASP A 68 6.20 -9.02 4.90
N VAL A 69 5.07 -9.42 4.31
CA VAL A 69 3.77 -8.80 4.59
C VAL A 69 2.75 -9.86 4.94
N THR A 70 2.13 -9.71 6.10
CA THR A 70 1.00 -10.53 6.55
C THR A 70 -0.25 -9.68 6.63
N VAL A 71 -1.33 -10.11 5.97
CA VAL A 71 -2.62 -9.43 5.97
C VAL A 71 -3.64 -10.28 6.71
N ASP A 72 -4.17 -9.75 7.81
CA ASP A 72 -5.31 -10.29 8.53
C ASP A 72 -6.53 -9.42 8.24
N GLY A 73 -7.25 -9.75 7.18
CA GLY A 73 -8.41 -9.00 6.74
C GLY A 73 -9.56 -9.02 7.74
N ALA A 74 -9.74 -10.15 8.47
CA ALA A 74 -10.81 -10.31 9.45
C ALA A 74 -10.65 -9.33 10.63
N ASN A 75 -9.43 -9.14 11.11
CA ASN A 75 -9.11 -8.23 12.22
C ASN A 75 -8.67 -6.83 11.75
N GLY A 76 -8.52 -6.63 10.43
CA GLY A 76 -8.06 -5.37 9.87
C GLY A 76 -6.63 -5.01 10.30
N VAL A 77 -5.73 -5.99 10.29
CA VAL A 77 -4.33 -5.83 10.68
C VAL A 77 -3.41 -6.19 9.52
N VAL A 78 -2.44 -5.35 9.25
CA VAL A 78 -1.34 -5.63 8.31
C VAL A 78 -0.02 -5.47 9.03
N THR A 79 0.78 -6.52 8.99
CA THR A 79 2.14 -6.53 9.54
C THR A 79 3.14 -6.52 8.40
N ILE A 80 4.09 -5.60 8.45
CA ILE A 80 5.08 -5.36 7.40
C ILE A 80 6.46 -5.41 8.04
N ASP A 81 7.30 -6.35 7.62
CA ASP A 81 8.70 -6.41 8.04
C ASP A 81 9.61 -5.96 6.89
N ALA A 82 10.14 -4.76 7.04
CA ALA A 82 11.03 -4.10 6.09
C ALA A 82 12.52 -4.25 6.45
N THR A 83 12.90 -5.30 7.17
CA THR A 83 14.30 -5.51 7.57
C THR A 83 15.22 -5.76 6.36
N ASN A 84 14.72 -6.49 5.35
CA ASN A 84 15.50 -6.91 4.17
C ASN A 84 14.87 -6.40 2.88
N VAL A 85 14.85 -5.09 2.67
CA VAL A 85 14.32 -4.51 1.43
C VAL A 85 15.32 -4.70 0.30
N GLN A 86 14.83 -5.21 -0.85
CA GLN A 86 15.58 -5.36 -2.09
C GLN A 86 14.83 -4.67 -3.22
N LEU A 87 15.57 -4.01 -4.11
CA LEU A 87 14.94 -3.38 -5.27
C LEU A 87 14.53 -4.45 -6.29
N ALA A 88 13.25 -4.48 -6.63
CA ALA A 88 12.71 -5.34 -7.67
C ALA A 88 13.02 -4.79 -9.07
N ASP A 89 12.99 -5.67 -10.06
CA ASP A 89 13.09 -5.26 -11.46
C ASP A 89 11.81 -4.52 -11.91
N VAL A 90 11.98 -3.49 -12.72
CA VAL A 90 10.87 -2.67 -13.24
C VAL A 90 9.86 -3.51 -14.02
N ALA A 91 10.33 -4.51 -14.78
CA ALA A 91 9.46 -5.41 -15.53
C ALA A 91 8.51 -6.21 -14.64
N ASP A 92 8.96 -6.64 -13.46
CA ASP A 92 8.14 -7.39 -12.51
C ASP A 92 7.11 -6.50 -11.81
N VAL A 93 7.47 -5.24 -11.55
CA VAL A 93 6.53 -4.24 -11.01
C VAL A 93 5.41 -3.94 -12.00
N ASP A 94 5.71 -3.82 -13.28
CA ASP A 94 4.72 -3.55 -14.32
C ASP A 94 3.70 -4.68 -14.46
N THR A 95 4.13 -5.94 -14.34
CA THR A 95 3.23 -7.10 -14.43
C THR A 95 2.22 -7.16 -13.29
N LEU A 96 2.62 -6.78 -12.06
CA LEU A 96 1.73 -6.78 -10.91
C LEU A 96 0.83 -5.55 -10.82
N SER A 97 1.30 -4.42 -11.30
CA SER A 97 0.58 -3.15 -11.14
C SER A 97 -0.57 -2.99 -12.13
N GLY A 98 -0.48 -3.58 -13.32
CA GLY A 98 -1.43 -3.36 -14.40
C GLY A 98 -1.66 -1.86 -14.67
N SER A 99 -2.93 -1.43 -14.71
CA SER A 99 -3.31 -0.02 -14.88
C SER A 99 -3.43 0.77 -13.55
N SER A 100 -2.94 0.21 -12.46
CA SER A 100 -3.03 0.85 -11.13
C SER A 100 -2.05 2.02 -10.98
N ARG A 101 -2.47 3.06 -10.27
CA ARG A 101 -1.59 4.19 -9.89
C ARG A 101 -0.73 3.91 -8.66
N ILE A 102 -0.92 2.77 -8.02
CA ILE A 102 -0.23 2.41 -6.77
C ILE A 102 1.29 2.39 -6.92
N PRO A 103 1.90 1.89 -8.02
CA PRO A 103 3.36 1.85 -8.15
C PRO A 103 4.06 3.20 -7.98
N ILE A 104 3.42 4.30 -8.36
CA ILE A 104 4.01 5.63 -8.21
C ILE A 104 4.25 6.00 -6.74
N LEU A 105 3.48 5.42 -5.80
CA LEU A 105 3.68 5.64 -4.37
C LEU A 105 5.01 5.08 -3.86
N PHE A 106 5.54 4.07 -4.53
CA PHE A 106 6.83 3.46 -4.20
C PHE A 106 8.02 4.32 -4.63
N SER A 107 7.83 5.25 -5.56
CA SER A 107 8.92 6.05 -6.12
C SER A 107 9.70 6.83 -5.06
N GLY A 108 9.02 7.44 -4.10
CA GLY A 108 9.66 8.20 -3.02
C GLY A 108 10.52 7.31 -2.11
N PRO A 109 9.95 6.32 -1.43
CA PRO A 109 10.71 5.41 -0.56
C PRO A 109 11.80 4.64 -1.29
N LEU A 110 11.54 4.12 -2.49
CA LEU A 110 12.54 3.40 -3.26
C LEU A 110 13.67 4.29 -3.73
N LEU A 111 13.38 5.53 -4.11
CA LEU A 111 14.41 6.51 -4.45
C LEU A 111 15.27 6.82 -3.23
N HIS A 112 14.68 6.99 -2.06
CA HIS A 112 15.41 7.21 -0.81
C HIS A 112 16.33 6.03 -0.49
N LEU A 113 15.83 4.80 -0.56
CA LEU A 113 16.62 3.58 -0.33
C LEU A 113 17.72 3.41 -1.37
N SER A 114 17.45 3.72 -2.63
CA SER A 114 18.45 3.68 -3.69
C SER A 114 19.56 4.72 -3.48
N LEU A 115 19.24 5.91 -2.98
CA LEU A 115 20.23 6.93 -2.63
C LEU A 115 21.09 6.53 -1.44
N ILE A 116 20.57 5.79 -0.47
CA ILE A 116 21.35 5.21 0.62
C ILE A 116 22.35 4.19 0.08
N HIS A 117 21.97 3.41 -0.92
CA HIS A 117 22.86 2.46 -1.59
C HIS A 117 23.86 3.12 -2.55
N ILE A 118 23.55 4.28 -3.09
CA ILE A 118 24.40 5.13 -3.92
C ILE A 118 25.15 6.14 -3.04
N SER A 119 25.74 5.71 -1.97
CA SER A 119 26.37 6.58 -0.97
C SER A 119 27.69 7.21 -1.42
N GLU A 120 28.03 7.20 -2.71
CA GLU A 120 29.22 7.84 -3.23
C GLU A 120 28.93 9.31 -3.62
N PRO A 121 29.44 10.29 -2.88
CA PRO A 121 29.22 11.71 -3.15
C PRO A 121 29.66 12.16 -4.54
N THR A 122 30.64 11.47 -5.10
CA THR A 122 31.19 11.73 -6.43
C THR A 122 30.20 11.53 -7.57
N ARG A 123 29.18 10.70 -7.40
CA ARG A 123 28.14 10.50 -8.41
C ARG A 123 27.15 11.64 -8.47
N LEU A 124 26.93 12.33 -7.38
CA LEU A 124 26.08 13.52 -7.31
C LEU A 124 26.76 14.76 -7.89
N LEU A 125 28.08 14.76 -7.97
CA LEU A 125 28.91 15.87 -8.45
C LEU A 125 29.26 15.75 -9.93
N SER A 126 29.02 14.63 -10.56
CA SER A 126 29.32 14.38 -11.98
C SER A 126 28.17 14.72 -12.92
N ILE A 127 27.28 15.56 -12.47
CA ILE A 127 26.19 16.07 -13.29
C ILE A 127 26.68 17.23 -14.13
#